data_7378dad968657f4ac5eee3090b37f700
#
_entry.id   7378dad968657f4ac5eee3090b37f700
#
_cell.length_a   1.000
_cell.length_b   1.000
_cell.length_c   1.000
_cell.angle_alpha   90.00
_cell.angle_beta   90.00
_cell.angle_gamma   90.00
#
_symmetry.space_group_name_H-M   'P 1'
#
loop_
_entity.id
_entity.type
_entity.pdbx_description
1 polymer ?
#
loop_
_entity_poly.entity_id
_entity_poly.type
_entity_poly.pdbx_seq_one_letter_code
_entity_poly.pdbx_strand_id
1 'polypeptide(L)'
;MQQPTTRVAGPPGALRGWLDALAVVLAGFAAMAAVAALGLWLAGADDLPGGGFPAVLAGAVVLAVGGAVQLDGGAGQFAAVDAGISAMPLSVSLAGAVVMAEVFLRQLRFRAVAGGGELLGRIARTVVLWLVALALLTLGARHTFVVPLGGDLAQTIGGALGLTPEVGFHADAPSTVGIGLAWLLVVLAGTFAVSRRAPLPRALLPYQLAVRPAAFALWLVLLAYLVIGLAAGVLTAIVHGNARQTLAVLLLALPDLAWLAFGVGLGAQWHGRLSGALGLPVPRPLAEVLRAPDGQQATISLGTLADQDARSWWLLPLAAVLLLAAGFLAAYRSPRTVRLWQHAVRFALASAVTVLLVGLWTRADADYGLSVLGVGVGQGGLGDLIGSLLGGANPLAGLGSGSLTLRPVLWTAVPLAAGWGLLAGALGALLAARTGRRGEVTSGDVPGGEVSGGKVPGAG
;
A
#
# COMPACT_ATOMS: atom_id res chain seq x y z
N MET A 1 6.13 56.20 -22.91
CA MET A 1 6.20 54.75 -22.88
C MET A 1 6.44 54.30 -21.46
N GLN A 2 5.39 53.89 -20.74
CA GLN A 2 5.48 53.34 -19.37
C GLN A 2 5.77 51.85 -19.51
N GLN A 3 6.91 51.40 -18.95
CA GLN A 3 7.21 49.99 -18.81
C GLN A 3 6.24 49.36 -17.81
N PRO A 4 5.61 48.22 -18.13
CA PRO A 4 4.82 47.50 -17.16
C PRO A 4 5.77 46.96 -16.07
N THR A 5 5.63 47.45 -14.86
CA THR A 5 6.26 46.93 -13.65
C THR A 5 5.71 45.53 -13.43
N THR A 6 6.44 44.48 -13.82
CA THR A 6 6.19 43.13 -13.40
C THR A 6 6.32 43.05 -11.89
N ARG A 7 5.19 43.04 -11.18
CA ARG A 7 5.16 42.71 -9.75
C ARG A 7 5.73 41.30 -9.59
N VAL A 8 6.97 41.25 -9.15
CA VAL A 8 7.55 40.01 -8.64
C VAL A 8 6.69 39.62 -7.43
N ALA A 9 5.91 38.57 -7.57
CA ALA A 9 5.14 38.04 -6.46
C ALA A 9 6.12 37.68 -5.33
N GLY A 10 6.04 38.43 -4.23
CA GLY A 10 6.87 38.16 -3.03
C GLY A 10 6.67 36.73 -2.54
N PRO A 11 7.61 36.18 -1.75
CA PRO A 11 7.48 34.85 -1.19
C PRO A 11 6.15 34.74 -0.45
N PRO A 12 5.41 33.62 -0.60
CA PRO A 12 4.17 33.43 0.14
C PRO A 12 4.48 33.58 1.62
N GLY A 13 3.67 34.36 2.34
CA GLY A 13 3.86 34.56 3.78
C GLY A 13 4.03 33.20 4.45
N ALA A 14 4.91 33.09 5.44
CA ALA A 14 5.24 31.82 6.10
C ALA A 14 3.96 31.05 6.53
N LEU A 15 2.92 31.76 6.95
CA LEU A 15 1.62 31.21 7.33
C LEU A 15 0.94 30.44 6.19
N ARG A 16 0.96 30.95 4.96
CA ARG A 16 0.36 30.25 3.80
C ARG A 16 1.05 28.93 3.53
N GLY A 17 2.38 28.87 3.68
CA GLY A 17 3.12 27.62 3.49
C GLY A 17 2.78 26.55 4.52
N TRP A 18 2.45 26.92 5.76
CA TRP A 18 1.98 25.99 6.78
C TRP A 18 0.53 25.55 6.53
N LEU A 19 -0.35 26.46 6.11
CA LEU A 19 -1.72 26.11 5.73
C LEU A 19 -1.78 25.18 4.52
N ASP A 20 -0.92 25.39 3.53
CA ASP A 20 -0.78 24.51 2.38
C ASP A 20 -0.35 23.09 2.80
N ALA A 21 0.64 22.98 3.68
CA ALA A 21 1.09 21.69 4.19
C ALA A 21 0.02 21.01 5.07
N LEU A 22 -0.69 21.77 5.89
CA LEU A 22 -1.81 21.27 6.69
C LEU A 22 -2.93 20.73 5.80
N ALA A 23 -3.27 21.42 4.71
CA ALA A 23 -4.28 20.95 3.77
C ALA A 23 -3.90 19.60 3.12
N VAL A 24 -2.61 19.38 2.80
CA VAL A 24 -2.13 18.11 2.28
C VAL A 24 -2.32 16.99 3.29
N VAL A 25 -1.90 17.21 4.54
CA VAL A 25 -1.97 16.22 5.62
C VAL A 25 -3.43 15.89 5.96
N LEU A 26 -4.26 16.90 6.17
CA LEU A 26 -5.68 16.71 6.51
C LEU A 26 -6.44 16.01 5.38
N ALA A 27 -6.21 16.40 4.12
CA ALA A 27 -6.85 15.75 2.98
C ALA A 27 -6.46 14.26 2.87
N GLY A 28 -5.19 13.94 3.12
CA GLY A 28 -4.72 12.55 3.15
C GLY A 28 -5.39 11.73 4.24
N PHE A 29 -5.39 12.21 5.47
CA PHE A 29 -6.06 11.52 6.59
C PHE A 29 -7.57 11.44 6.41
N ALA A 30 -8.22 12.46 5.87
CA ALA A 30 -9.65 12.43 5.57
C ALA A 30 -10.00 11.36 4.52
N ALA A 31 -9.18 11.22 3.47
CA ALA A 31 -9.35 10.18 2.48
C ALA A 31 -9.14 8.77 3.07
N MET A 32 -8.10 8.57 3.87
CA MET A 32 -7.86 7.32 4.59
C MET A 32 -9.02 6.98 5.51
N ALA A 33 -9.45 7.94 6.34
CA ALA A 33 -10.55 7.76 7.27
C ALA A 33 -11.87 7.42 6.55
N ALA A 34 -12.16 8.08 5.41
CA ALA A 34 -13.38 7.81 4.65
C ALA A 34 -13.41 6.38 4.09
N VAL A 35 -12.31 5.92 3.49
CA VAL A 35 -12.22 4.55 2.94
C VAL A 35 -12.22 3.50 4.07
N ALA A 36 -11.46 3.74 5.13
CA ALA A 36 -11.42 2.86 6.29
C ALA A 36 -12.79 2.78 6.99
N ALA A 37 -13.46 3.92 7.21
CA ALA A 37 -14.78 3.95 7.84
C ALA A 37 -15.81 3.17 7.02
N LEU A 38 -15.83 3.35 5.70
CA LEU A 38 -16.74 2.61 4.83
C LEU A 38 -16.43 1.10 4.82
N GLY A 39 -15.15 0.72 4.75
CA GLY A 39 -14.73 -0.68 4.79
C GLY A 39 -15.06 -1.35 6.13
N LEU A 40 -14.79 -0.69 7.25
CA LEU A 40 -15.09 -1.16 8.59
C LEU A 40 -16.61 -1.25 8.85
N TRP A 41 -17.39 -0.28 8.38
CA TRP A 41 -18.85 -0.31 8.47
C TRP A 41 -19.43 -1.49 7.68
N LEU A 42 -18.93 -1.75 6.47
CA LEU A 42 -19.33 -2.93 5.71
C LEU A 42 -18.88 -4.25 6.37
N ALA A 43 -17.80 -4.22 7.12
CA ALA A 43 -17.33 -5.35 7.91
C ALA A 43 -18.17 -5.59 9.19
N GLY A 44 -19.06 -4.65 9.59
CA GLY A 44 -19.89 -4.75 10.79
C GLY A 44 -19.24 -4.16 12.04
N ALA A 45 -18.25 -3.31 11.90
CA ALA A 45 -17.58 -2.69 13.05
C ALA A 45 -18.43 -1.59 13.72
N ASP A 46 -19.55 -1.22 13.13
CA ASP A 46 -20.56 -0.32 13.72
C ASP A 46 -21.30 -0.94 14.93
N ASP A 47 -21.36 -2.28 15.00
CA ASP A 47 -21.98 -3.02 16.08
C ASP A 47 -21.06 -3.22 17.32
N LEU A 48 -19.86 -2.62 17.30
CA LEU A 48 -18.89 -2.77 18.40
C LEU A 48 -19.39 -2.11 19.70
N PRO A 49 -19.31 -2.80 20.86
CA PRO A 49 -19.75 -2.26 22.13
C PRO A 49 -18.95 -1.01 22.56
N GLY A 50 -19.56 -0.17 23.40
CA GLY A 50 -18.87 0.95 24.03
C GLY A 50 -18.47 2.10 23.09
N GLY A 51 -19.03 2.19 21.87
CA GLY A 51 -18.69 3.26 20.93
C GLY A 51 -17.26 3.19 20.41
N GLY A 52 -16.65 2.01 20.36
CA GLY A 52 -15.25 1.77 19.95
C GLY A 52 -14.94 2.07 18.48
N PHE A 53 -15.94 2.32 17.63
CA PHE A 53 -15.75 2.54 16.20
C PHE A 53 -14.70 3.64 15.85
N PRO A 54 -14.72 4.84 16.49
CA PRO A 54 -13.70 5.87 16.17
C PRO A 54 -12.26 5.44 16.50
N ALA A 55 -12.08 4.67 17.57
CA ALA A 55 -10.76 4.17 17.96
C ALA A 55 -10.29 3.06 17.02
N VAL A 56 -11.18 2.16 16.60
CA VAL A 56 -10.88 1.13 15.58
C VAL A 56 -10.57 1.77 14.23
N LEU A 57 -11.29 2.85 13.86
CA LEU A 57 -11.01 3.64 12.68
C LEU A 57 -9.61 4.26 12.74
N ALA A 58 -9.23 4.84 13.89
CA ALA A 58 -7.90 5.37 14.11
C ALA A 58 -6.83 4.26 14.00
N GLY A 59 -7.08 3.08 14.57
CA GLY A 59 -6.22 1.90 14.44
C GLY A 59 -6.06 1.46 12.98
N ALA A 60 -7.14 1.43 12.20
CA ALA A 60 -7.07 1.10 10.77
C ALA A 60 -6.24 2.12 9.97
N VAL A 61 -6.32 3.40 10.31
CA VAL A 61 -5.48 4.44 9.68
C VAL A 61 -4.01 4.30 10.13
N VAL A 62 -3.74 3.93 11.39
CA VAL A 62 -2.38 3.58 11.87
C VAL A 62 -1.81 2.43 11.05
N LEU A 63 -2.56 1.35 10.88
CA LEU A 63 -2.14 0.22 10.03
C LEU A 63 -1.91 0.66 8.57
N ALA A 64 -2.75 1.54 8.03
CA ALA A 64 -2.63 2.02 6.65
C ALA A 64 -1.35 2.82 6.36
N VAL A 65 -0.70 3.37 7.37
CA VAL A 65 0.61 4.01 7.24
C VAL A 65 1.77 3.08 7.63
N GLY A 66 1.46 1.79 7.87
CA GLY A 66 2.44 0.76 8.21
C GLY A 66 2.76 0.65 9.70
N GLY A 67 1.97 1.28 10.58
CA GLY A 67 2.07 1.07 12.01
C GLY A 67 1.61 -0.32 12.44
N ALA A 68 1.81 -0.66 13.70
CA ALA A 68 1.32 -1.88 14.32
C ALA A 68 0.30 -1.56 15.42
N VAL A 69 -0.66 -2.44 15.60
CA VAL A 69 -1.66 -2.38 16.67
C VAL A 69 -1.47 -3.59 17.56
N GLN A 70 -1.35 -3.38 18.86
CA GLN A 70 -1.28 -4.42 19.88
C GLN A 70 -2.60 -4.47 20.62
N LEU A 71 -3.06 -5.68 20.87
CA LEU A 71 -4.24 -5.94 21.67
C LEU A 71 -3.80 -6.62 22.94
N ASP A 72 -4.15 -6.03 24.06
CA ASP A 72 -3.91 -6.57 25.39
C ASP A 72 -5.25 -6.87 26.02
N GLY A 73 -5.42 -8.06 26.54
CA GLY A 73 -6.64 -8.45 27.21
C GLY A 73 -6.34 -9.29 28.43
N GLY A 74 -7.29 -9.34 29.36
CA GLY A 74 -7.13 -10.19 30.52
C GLY A 74 -8.38 -10.27 31.38
N ALA A 75 -8.41 -11.27 32.24
CA ALA A 75 -9.37 -11.39 33.33
C ALA A 75 -8.59 -11.48 34.66
N GLY A 76 -8.16 -10.33 35.14
CA GLY A 76 -7.32 -10.22 36.34
C GLY A 76 -5.98 -10.94 36.19
N GLN A 77 -5.56 -11.69 37.23
CA GLN A 77 -4.32 -12.48 37.23
C GLN A 77 -4.47 -13.88 36.61
N PHE A 78 -5.67 -14.25 36.16
CA PHE A 78 -5.98 -15.63 35.79
C PHE A 78 -5.87 -15.89 34.30
N ALA A 79 -6.12 -14.89 33.47
CA ALA A 79 -6.01 -15.03 32.02
C ALA A 79 -5.49 -13.75 31.38
N ALA A 80 -4.59 -13.88 30.42
CA ALA A 80 -4.12 -12.78 29.59
C ALA A 80 -4.24 -13.18 28.11
N VAL A 81 -4.59 -12.22 27.29
CA VAL A 81 -4.63 -12.33 25.83
C VAL A 81 -3.69 -11.28 25.28
N ASP A 82 -2.72 -11.72 24.54
CA ASP A 82 -1.82 -10.86 23.79
C ASP A 82 -2.06 -11.08 22.29
N ALA A 83 -2.29 -10.02 21.55
CA ALA A 83 -2.38 -10.11 20.10
C ALA A 83 -1.72 -8.93 19.44
N GLY A 84 -1.07 -9.19 18.31
CA GLY A 84 -0.42 -8.16 17.47
C GLY A 84 -0.97 -8.20 16.06
N ILE A 85 -1.22 -7.04 15.47
CA ILE A 85 -1.62 -6.91 14.07
C ILE A 85 -0.70 -5.90 13.39
N SER A 86 -0.04 -6.37 12.35
CA SER A 86 0.81 -5.55 11.47
C SER A 86 0.49 -5.94 10.03
N ALA A 87 -0.63 -5.47 9.53
CA ALA A 87 -1.07 -5.66 8.16
C ALA A 87 -1.56 -4.33 7.62
N MET A 88 -1.01 -3.89 6.49
CA MET A 88 -1.29 -2.58 5.92
C MET A 88 -2.50 -2.67 4.99
N PRO A 89 -3.67 -2.08 5.30
CA PRO A 89 -4.80 -2.05 4.38
C PRO A 89 -4.48 -1.10 3.22
N LEU A 90 -3.91 -1.64 2.14
CA LEU A 90 -3.35 -0.85 1.04
C LEU A 90 -4.40 -0.03 0.27
N SER A 91 -5.68 -0.39 0.30
CA SER A 91 -6.72 0.47 -0.29
C SER A 91 -6.83 1.80 0.45
N VAL A 92 -6.80 1.76 1.77
CA VAL A 92 -6.82 2.96 2.65
C VAL A 92 -5.56 3.78 2.43
N SER A 93 -4.41 3.11 2.46
CA SER A 93 -3.10 3.71 2.20
C SER A 93 -3.03 4.40 0.84
N LEU A 94 -3.48 3.72 -0.23
CA LEU A 94 -3.46 4.23 -1.60
C LEU A 94 -4.41 5.43 -1.76
N ALA A 95 -5.59 5.40 -1.15
CA ALA A 95 -6.51 6.52 -1.17
C ALA A 95 -5.87 7.78 -0.56
N GLY A 96 -5.25 7.64 0.61
CA GLY A 96 -4.48 8.72 1.24
C GLY A 96 -3.33 9.22 0.37
N ALA A 97 -2.52 8.29 -0.18
CA ALA A 97 -1.39 8.62 -1.03
C ALA A 97 -1.79 9.41 -2.29
N VAL A 98 -2.85 8.97 -2.98
CA VAL A 98 -3.34 9.64 -4.20
C VAL A 98 -3.87 11.03 -3.89
N VAL A 99 -4.68 11.19 -2.83
CA VAL A 99 -5.23 12.49 -2.44
C VAL A 99 -4.13 13.44 -1.98
N MET A 100 -3.18 12.97 -1.16
CA MET A 100 -2.01 13.78 -0.74
C MET A 100 -1.18 14.21 -1.95
N ALA A 101 -0.90 13.30 -2.87
CA ALA A 101 -0.15 13.59 -4.10
C ALA A 101 -0.86 14.66 -4.94
N GLU A 102 -2.16 14.52 -5.15
CA GLU A 102 -2.93 15.49 -5.94
C GLU A 102 -3.00 16.86 -5.29
N VAL A 103 -3.28 16.95 -3.97
CA VAL A 103 -3.34 18.23 -3.24
C VAL A 103 -1.96 18.89 -3.23
N PHE A 104 -0.89 18.12 -2.97
CA PHE A 104 0.49 18.62 -2.99
C PHE A 104 0.87 19.17 -4.37
N LEU A 105 0.52 18.46 -5.46
CA LEU A 105 0.81 18.88 -6.83
C LEU A 105 -0.03 20.07 -7.27
N ARG A 106 -1.31 20.16 -6.84
CA ARG A 106 -2.18 21.32 -7.16
C ARG A 106 -1.59 22.62 -6.68
N GLN A 107 -1.00 22.63 -5.50
CA GLN A 107 -0.36 23.80 -4.91
C GLN A 107 0.91 24.25 -5.68
N LEU A 108 1.54 23.32 -6.42
CA LEU A 108 2.73 23.59 -7.24
C LEU A 108 2.40 24.02 -8.68
N ARG A 109 1.17 23.82 -9.14
CA ARG A 109 0.72 24.01 -10.53
C ARG A 109 0.87 25.43 -11.07
N PHE A 110 0.81 26.42 -10.22
CA PHE A 110 0.79 27.84 -10.59
C PHE A 110 2.18 28.50 -10.59
N ARG A 111 3.26 27.70 -10.42
CA ARG A 111 4.64 28.21 -10.37
C ARG A 111 5.51 27.57 -11.43
N ALA A 112 6.10 28.39 -12.27
CA ALA A 112 6.90 27.92 -13.41
C ALA A 112 8.20 27.21 -12.99
N VAL A 113 8.83 27.63 -11.89
CA VAL A 113 10.03 27.00 -11.30
C VAL A 113 10.00 27.22 -9.79
N ALA A 114 10.01 26.15 -9.02
CA ALA A 114 10.26 26.24 -7.58
C ALA A 114 11.77 26.19 -7.34
N GLY A 115 12.30 27.14 -6.56
CA GLY A 115 13.67 27.05 -6.07
C GLY A 115 13.83 25.79 -5.21
N GLY A 116 15.00 25.12 -5.25
CA GLY A 116 15.23 23.91 -4.46
C GLY A 116 14.95 24.08 -2.96
N GLY A 117 15.28 25.26 -2.40
CA GLY A 117 15.01 25.61 -1.01
C GLY A 117 13.51 25.76 -0.70
N GLU A 118 12.72 26.26 -1.64
CA GLU A 118 11.26 26.37 -1.46
C GLU A 118 10.59 24.99 -1.43
N LEU A 119 11.01 24.09 -2.33
CA LEU A 119 10.52 22.72 -2.36
C LEU A 119 10.88 21.96 -1.09
N LEU A 120 12.14 22.05 -0.65
CA LEU A 120 12.58 21.46 0.62
C LEU A 120 11.82 22.01 1.81
N GLY A 121 11.58 23.34 1.85
CA GLY A 121 10.79 23.96 2.91
C GLY A 121 9.35 23.47 2.95
N ARG A 122 8.72 23.17 1.80
CA ARG A 122 7.37 22.58 1.74
C ARG A 122 7.37 21.13 2.20
N ILE A 123 8.32 20.32 1.74
CA ILE A 123 8.46 18.94 2.19
C ILE A 123 8.67 18.92 3.71
N ALA A 124 9.57 19.75 4.24
CA ALA A 124 9.86 19.80 5.67
C ALA A 124 8.61 20.15 6.51
N ARG A 125 7.82 21.16 6.09
CA ARG A 125 6.57 21.51 6.79
C ARG A 125 5.55 20.36 6.72
N THR A 126 5.42 19.70 5.56
CA THR A 126 4.53 18.55 5.43
C THR A 126 4.98 17.39 6.32
N VAL A 127 6.29 17.12 6.40
CA VAL A 127 6.86 16.10 7.31
C VAL A 127 6.57 16.43 8.76
N VAL A 128 6.81 17.68 9.20
CA VAL A 128 6.54 18.07 10.59
C VAL A 128 5.08 17.89 10.96
N LEU A 129 4.16 18.39 10.12
CA LEU A 129 2.72 18.26 10.38
C LEU A 129 2.26 16.80 10.31
N TRP A 130 2.85 16.01 9.42
CA TRP A 130 2.60 14.57 9.34
C TRP A 130 3.00 13.85 10.62
N LEU A 131 4.19 14.12 11.15
CA LEU A 131 4.68 13.52 12.41
C LEU A 131 3.79 13.92 13.60
N VAL A 132 3.37 15.19 13.67
CA VAL A 132 2.41 15.64 14.69
C VAL A 132 1.08 14.90 14.55
N ALA A 133 0.55 14.79 13.33
CA ALA A 133 -0.70 14.08 13.08
C ALA A 133 -0.60 12.59 13.42
N LEU A 134 0.52 11.92 13.10
CA LEU A 134 0.77 10.53 13.50
C LEU A 134 0.81 10.39 15.03
N ALA A 135 1.48 11.29 15.73
CA ALA A 135 1.53 11.25 17.20
C ALA A 135 0.13 11.42 17.81
N LEU A 136 -0.69 12.34 17.28
CA LEU A 136 -2.09 12.48 17.70
C LEU A 136 -2.94 11.27 17.37
N LEU A 137 -2.71 10.64 16.20
CA LEU A 137 -3.43 9.46 15.78
C LEU A 137 -3.13 8.26 16.69
N THR A 138 -1.86 8.04 17.10
CA THR A 138 -1.50 6.97 18.04
C THR A 138 -2.15 7.16 19.42
N LEU A 139 -2.33 8.42 19.85
CA LEU A 139 -3.07 8.72 21.07
C LEU A 139 -4.56 8.41 20.96
N GLY A 140 -5.15 8.60 19.77
CA GLY A 140 -6.55 8.28 19.48
C GLY A 140 -6.79 6.80 19.22
N ALA A 141 -5.79 6.05 18.77
CA ALA A 141 -5.87 4.63 18.45
C ALA A 141 -5.64 3.76 19.70
N ARG A 142 -6.46 4.00 20.74
CA ARG A 142 -6.49 3.21 21.97
C ARG A 142 -7.92 3.12 22.50
N HIS A 143 -8.33 1.94 22.87
CA HIS A 143 -9.66 1.72 23.48
C HIS A 143 -9.66 0.41 24.27
N THR A 144 -10.42 0.39 25.36
CA THR A 144 -10.61 -0.82 26.16
C THR A 144 -12.07 -1.22 26.09
N PHE A 145 -12.34 -2.43 25.64
CA PHE A 145 -13.66 -3.04 25.60
C PHE A 145 -13.84 -3.89 26.85
N VAL A 146 -14.93 -3.66 27.59
CA VAL A 146 -15.35 -4.56 28.66
C VAL A 146 -16.24 -5.65 28.02
N VAL A 147 -15.83 -6.89 28.13
CA VAL A 147 -16.58 -8.02 27.59
C VAL A 147 -17.61 -8.42 28.66
N PRO A 148 -18.94 -8.25 28.41
CA PRO A 148 -19.94 -8.66 29.39
C PRO A 148 -19.94 -10.18 29.55
N LEU A 149 -19.69 -10.66 30.76
CA LEU A 149 -19.90 -12.08 31.12
C LEU A 149 -21.41 -12.36 31.04
N GLY A 150 -21.81 -13.31 30.22
CA GLY A 150 -23.23 -13.63 30.00
C GLY A 150 -23.97 -14.00 31.28
N GLY A 151 -24.84 -13.10 31.73
CA GLY A 151 -25.70 -13.25 32.91
C GLY A 151 -25.37 -12.32 34.07
N ASP A 152 -26.39 -11.73 34.70
CA ASP A 152 -26.26 -10.77 35.80
C ASP A 152 -25.45 -11.30 36.99
N LEU A 153 -25.60 -12.59 37.31
CA LEU A 153 -24.86 -13.28 38.38
C LEU A 153 -23.36 -13.39 38.03
N ALA A 154 -23.03 -13.74 36.80
CA ALA A 154 -21.65 -13.85 36.34
C ALA A 154 -20.94 -12.48 36.31
N GLN A 155 -21.65 -11.41 35.95
CA GLN A 155 -21.14 -10.04 36.01
C GLN A 155 -20.94 -9.57 37.47
N THR A 156 -21.86 -9.86 38.36
CA THR A 156 -21.75 -9.46 39.78
C THR A 156 -20.61 -10.20 40.47
N ILE A 157 -20.48 -11.50 40.25
CA ILE A 157 -19.40 -12.32 40.83
C ILE A 157 -18.06 -11.98 40.19
N GLY A 158 -18.02 -11.79 38.86
CA GLY A 158 -16.81 -11.39 38.13
C GLY A 158 -16.32 -10.02 38.57
N GLY A 159 -17.21 -9.03 38.73
CA GLY A 159 -16.91 -7.71 39.25
C GLY A 159 -16.41 -7.73 40.70
N ALA A 160 -17.02 -8.53 41.57
CA ALA A 160 -16.62 -8.67 42.97
C ALA A 160 -15.25 -9.36 43.12
N LEU A 161 -14.89 -10.26 42.20
CA LEU A 161 -13.60 -10.97 42.20
C LEU A 161 -12.54 -10.29 41.33
N GLY A 162 -12.84 -9.16 40.68
CA GLY A 162 -11.92 -8.50 39.74
C GLY A 162 -11.66 -9.32 38.46
N LEU A 163 -12.61 -10.17 38.06
CA LEU A 163 -12.52 -11.07 36.90
C LEU A 163 -13.30 -10.56 35.71
N THR A 164 -13.54 -9.25 35.61
CA THR A 164 -14.15 -8.67 34.41
C THR A 164 -13.16 -8.77 33.23
N PRO A 165 -13.50 -9.54 32.18
CA PRO A 165 -12.63 -9.60 31.01
C PRO A 165 -12.58 -8.24 30.30
N GLU A 166 -11.41 -7.69 30.17
CA GLU A 166 -11.16 -6.47 29.43
C GLU A 166 -10.25 -6.78 28.24
N VAL A 167 -10.57 -6.24 27.08
CA VAL A 167 -9.72 -6.28 25.88
C VAL A 167 -9.43 -4.86 25.46
N GLY A 168 -8.21 -4.45 25.64
CA GLY A 168 -7.70 -3.17 25.16
C GLY A 168 -6.95 -3.32 23.86
N PHE A 169 -6.90 -2.27 23.07
CA PHE A 169 -5.92 -2.16 21.98
C PHE A 169 -5.23 -0.83 22.01
N HIS A 170 -4.00 -0.79 21.55
CA HIS A 170 -3.23 0.42 21.40
C HIS A 170 -2.30 0.35 20.19
N ALA A 171 -2.04 1.52 19.58
CA ALA A 171 -1.07 1.63 18.49
C ALA A 171 0.36 1.69 19.05
N ASP A 172 1.27 0.96 18.45
CA ASP A 172 2.71 1.06 18.73
C ASP A 172 3.28 2.36 18.14
N ALA A 173 3.56 3.34 19.01
CA ALA A 173 3.96 4.67 18.58
C ALA A 173 5.32 4.71 17.84
N PRO A 174 6.39 4.02 18.30
CA PRO A 174 7.67 4.00 17.62
C PRO A 174 7.60 3.47 16.18
N SER A 175 6.93 2.33 15.97
CA SER A 175 6.76 1.74 14.63
C SER A 175 5.89 2.64 13.75
N THR A 176 4.79 3.18 14.28
CA THR A 176 3.88 4.06 13.54
C THR A 176 4.57 5.33 13.05
N VAL A 177 5.36 5.98 13.91
CA VAL A 177 6.07 7.20 13.54
C VAL A 177 7.20 6.90 12.55
N GLY A 178 7.99 5.85 12.79
CA GLY A 178 9.13 5.49 11.94
C GLY A 178 8.69 5.02 10.55
N ILE A 179 7.78 4.05 10.49
CA ILE A 179 7.31 3.49 9.21
C ILE A 179 6.39 4.49 8.49
N GLY A 180 5.54 5.22 9.23
CA GLY A 180 4.68 6.26 8.66
C GLY A 180 5.46 7.44 8.06
N LEU A 181 6.63 7.79 8.61
CA LEU A 181 7.55 8.75 7.98
C LEU A 181 8.14 8.19 6.69
N ALA A 182 8.63 6.94 6.72
CA ALA A 182 9.15 6.28 5.52
C ALA A 182 8.07 6.19 4.43
N TRP A 183 6.84 5.86 4.79
CA TRP A 183 5.69 5.83 3.90
C TRP A 183 5.45 7.20 3.23
N LEU A 184 5.40 8.29 4.01
CA LEU A 184 5.24 9.64 3.46
C LEU A 184 6.35 9.97 2.45
N LEU A 185 7.60 9.68 2.79
CA LEU A 185 8.74 9.95 1.90
C LEU A 185 8.64 9.17 0.59
N VAL A 186 8.20 7.90 0.63
CA VAL A 186 7.98 7.09 -0.57
C VAL A 186 6.82 7.64 -1.40
N VAL A 187 5.72 8.06 -0.78
CA VAL A 187 4.58 8.70 -1.47
C VAL A 187 5.03 9.98 -2.17
N LEU A 188 5.78 10.85 -1.49
CA LEU A 188 6.30 12.07 -2.09
C LEU A 188 7.28 11.77 -3.23
N ALA A 189 8.23 10.83 -3.03
CA ALA A 189 9.17 10.42 -4.07
C ALA A 189 8.43 9.84 -5.30
N GLY A 190 7.45 8.97 -5.09
CA GLY A 190 6.58 8.41 -6.13
C GLY A 190 5.79 9.50 -6.88
N THR A 191 5.27 10.49 -6.14
CA THR A 191 4.57 11.65 -6.70
C THR A 191 5.48 12.42 -7.67
N PHE A 192 6.72 12.67 -7.28
CA PHE A 192 7.70 13.33 -8.16
C PHE A 192 8.15 12.45 -9.32
N ALA A 193 8.28 11.14 -9.12
CA ALA A 193 8.68 10.20 -10.16
C ALA A 193 7.61 10.05 -11.27
N VAL A 194 6.32 10.06 -10.90
CA VAL A 194 5.21 9.84 -11.84
C VAL A 194 4.70 11.14 -12.46
N SER A 195 4.73 12.26 -11.71
CA SER A 195 4.11 13.52 -12.11
C SER A 195 4.83 14.22 -13.27
N ARG A 196 4.04 14.73 -14.23
CA ARG A 196 4.53 15.62 -15.31
C ARG A 196 4.64 17.09 -14.92
N ARG A 197 4.03 17.48 -13.83
CA ARG A 197 3.79 18.88 -13.48
C ARG A 197 4.60 19.33 -12.27
N ALA A 198 5.47 18.47 -11.73
CA ALA A 198 6.30 18.81 -10.59
C ALA A 198 7.43 19.74 -11.04
N PRO A 199 7.50 20.98 -10.55
CA PRO A 199 8.63 21.88 -10.79
C PRO A 199 9.82 21.38 -9.98
N LEU A 200 10.73 20.65 -10.63
CA LEU A 200 11.94 20.15 -10.00
C LEU A 200 13.12 21.10 -10.21
N PRO A 201 14.06 21.18 -9.26
CA PRO A 201 15.33 21.88 -9.43
C PRO A 201 16.06 21.38 -10.68
N ARG A 202 16.75 22.27 -11.38
CA ARG A 202 17.49 21.95 -12.60
C ARG A 202 18.41 20.73 -12.47
N ALA A 203 19.00 20.53 -11.31
CA ALA A 203 19.88 19.39 -11.01
C ALA A 203 19.16 18.02 -11.07
N LEU A 204 17.85 17.96 -10.79
CA LEU A 204 17.06 16.71 -10.77
C LEU A 204 16.35 16.41 -12.10
N LEU A 205 16.31 17.37 -13.03
CA LEU A 205 15.67 17.20 -14.35
C LEU A 205 16.19 16.00 -15.15
N PRO A 206 17.53 15.75 -15.24
CA PRO A 206 18.05 14.60 -15.99
C PRO A 206 17.57 13.26 -15.40
N TYR A 207 17.52 13.16 -14.06
CA TYR A 207 17.05 11.96 -13.36
C TYR A 207 15.55 11.74 -13.58
N GLN A 208 14.76 12.81 -13.51
CA GLN A 208 13.32 12.72 -13.76
C GLN A 208 13.02 12.25 -15.19
N LEU A 209 13.70 12.78 -16.19
CA LEU A 209 13.52 12.35 -17.59
C LEU A 209 13.89 10.88 -17.79
N ALA A 210 14.86 10.37 -17.02
CA ALA A 210 15.28 8.97 -17.10
C ALA A 210 14.31 8.00 -16.42
N VAL A 211 13.80 8.34 -15.24
CA VAL A 211 12.99 7.45 -14.38
C VAL A 211 11.50 7.47 -14.73
N ARG A 212 11.00 8.65 -15.08
CA ARG A 212 9.57 8.91 -15.23
C ARG A 212 8.82 8.03 -16.24
N PRO A 213 9.33 7.75 -17.47
CA PRO A 213 8.59 6.91 -18.40
C PRO A 213 8.36 5.51 -17.84
N ALA A 214 9.36 4.94 -17.16
CA ALA A 214 9.29 3.63 -16.53
C ALA A 214 8.35 3.64 -15.31
N ALA A 215 8.50 4.61 -14.40
CA ALA A 215 7.67 4.73 -13.21
C ALA A 215 6.18 4.91 -13.57
N PHE A 216 5.88 5.75 -14.57
CA PHE A 216 4.51 5.94 -15.04
C PHE A 216 3.93 4.67 -15.68
N ALA A 217 4.72 3.94 -16.47
CA ALA A 217 4.27 2.71 -17.11
C ALA A 217 3.99 1.61 -16.07
N LEU A 218 4.85 1.46 -15.05
CA LEU A 218 4.65 0.51 -13.97
C LEU A 218 3.46 0.90 -13.07
N TRP A 219 3.26 2.20 -12.81
CA TRP A 219 2.06 2.66 -12.14
C TRP A 219 0.78 2.24 -12.87
N LEU A 220 0.77 2.30 -14.21
CA LEU A 220 -0.35 1.81 -15.00
C LEU A 220 -0.53 0.29 -14.91
N VAL A 221 0.55 -0.49 -14.78
CA VAL A 221 0.45 -1.95 -14.52
C VAL A 221 -0.23 -2.20 -13.18
N LEU A 222 0.22 -1.53 -12.11
CA LEU A 222 -0.38 -1.67 -10.79
C LEU A 222 -1.86 -1.27 -10.80
N LEU A 223 -2.21 -0.19 -11.52
CA LEU A 223 -3.59 0.25 -11.68
C LEU A 223 -4.43 -0.76 -12.50
N ALA A 224 -3.86 -1.35 -13.56
CA ALA A 224 -4.54 -2.38 -14.34
C ALA A 224 -4.87 -3.60 -13.48
N TYR A 225 -3.96 -4.04 -12.62
CA TYR A 225 -4.22 -5.12 -11.66
C TYR A 225 -5.33 -4.76 -10.67
N LEU A 226 -5.40 -3.50 -10.21
CA LEU A 226 -6.51 -3.04 -9.36
C LEU A 226 -7.85 -3.11 -10.08
N VAL A 227 -7.90 -2.66 -11.36
CA VAL A 227 -9.13 -2.70 -12.15
C VAL A 227 -9.58 -4.14 -12.41
N ILE A 228 -8.64 -5.03 -12.75
CA ILE A 228 -8.93 -6.46 -12.95
C ILE A 228 -9.38 -7.11 -11.64
N GLY A 229 -8.69 -6.84 -10.53
CA GLY A 229 -9.05 -7.33 -9.21
C GLY A 229 -10.42 -6.84 -8.75
N LEU A 230 -10.74 -5.55 -9.00
CA LEU A 230 -12.05 -4.98 -8.71
C LEU A 230 -13.15 -5.69 -9.52
N ALA A 231 -12.93 -5.88 -10.81
CA ALA A 231 -13.90 -6.57 -11.68
C ALA A 231 -14.12 -8.02 -11.22
N ALA A 232 -13.06 -8.75 -10.87
CA ALA A 232 -13.14 -10.10 -10.34
C ALA A 232 -13.87 -10.13 -8.98
N GLY A 233 -13.58 -9.19 -8.10
CA GLY A 233 -14.23 -9.09 -6.79
C GLY A 233 -15.73 -8.76 -6.89
N VAL A 234 -16.11 -7.82 -7.75
CA VAL A 234 -17.51 -7.50 -8.02
C VAL A 234 -18.25 -8.70 -8.59
N LEU A 235 -17.64 -9.41 -9.55
CA LEU A 235 -18.22 -10.63 -10.11
C LEU A 235 -18.42 -11.69 -9.01
N THR A 236 -17.44 -11.87 -8.14
CA THR A 236 -17.53 -12.78 -6.99
C THR A 236 -18.66 -12.40 -6.05
N ALA A 237 -18.83 -11.12 -5.75
CA ALA A 237 -19.94 -10.61 -4.92
C ALA A 237 -21.31 -10.93 -5.52
N ILE A 238 -21.46 -10.80 -6.84
CA ILE A 238 -22.71 -11.08 -7.55
C ILE A 238 -23.01 -12.58 -7.55
N VAL A 239 -22.01 -13.43 -7.84
CA VAL A 239 -22.21 -14.88 -8.01
C VAL A 239 -22.43 -15.59 -6.67
N HIS A 240 -21.76 -15.18 -5.60
CA HIS A 240 -21.82 -15.89 -4.31
C HIS A 240 -22.78 -15.26 -3.30
N GLY A 241 -23.42 -14.13 -3.59
CA GLY A 241 -24.46 -13.53 -2.75
C GLY A 241 -23.96 -12.83 -1.46
N ASN A 242 -22.66 -12.87 -1.15
CA ASN A 242 -22.05 -12.26 0.04
C ASN A 242 -21.50 -10.84 -0.25
N ALA A 243 -22.33 -9.99 -0.84
CA ALA A 243 -21.92 -8.68 -1.35
C ALA A 243 -21.29 -7.80 -0.25
N ARG A 244 -21.89 -7.73 0.96
CA ARG A 244 -21.40 -6.87 2.06
C ARG A 244 -19.96 -7.24 2.47
N GLN A 245 -19.69 -8.52 2.71
CA GLN A 245 -18.36 -8.99 3.11
C GLN A 245 -17.32 -8.82 1.98
N THR A 246 -17.70 -9.15 0.74
CA THR A 246 -16.81 -9.00 -0.41
C THR A 246 -16.45 -7.53 -0.64
N LEU A 247 -17.42 -6.61 -0.51
CA LEU A 247 -17.16 -5.17 -0.63
C LEU A 247 -16.27 -4.65 0.50
N ALA A 248 -16.43 -5.15 1.74
CA ALA A 248 -15.55 -4.82 2.84
C ALA A 248 -14.09 -5.21 2.52
N VAL A 249 -13.87 -6.43 2.03
CA VAL A 249 -12.53 -6.91 1.62
C VAL A 249 -11.98 -6.07 0.47
N LEU A 250 -12.78 -5.76 -0.54
CA LEU A 250 -12.36 -4.91 -1.65
C LEU A 250 -11.95 -3.51 -1.19
N LEU A 251 -12.72 -2.90 -0.28
CA LEU A 251 -12.41 -1.57 0.23
C LEU A 251 -11.18 -1.52 1.14
N LEU A 252 -10.82 -2.63 1.77
CA LEU A 252 -9.68 -2.66 2.69
C LEU A 252 -8.43 -3.28 2.06
N ALA A 253 -8.58 -4.37 1.29
CA ALA A 253 -7.47 -5.22 0.86
C ALA A 253 -7.38 -5.48 -0.65
N LEU A 254 -8.11 -4.74 -1.50
CA LEU A 254 -8.03 -4.96 -2.94
C LEU A 254 -6.61 -4.83 -3.50
N PRO A 255 -5.81 -3.77 -3.19
CA PRO A 255 -4.46 -3.69 -3.71
C PRO A 255 -3.54 -4.78 -3.16
N ASP A 256 -3.74 -5.21 -1.90
CA ASP A 256 -2.97 -6.29 -1.29
C ASP A 256 -3.10 -7.57 -2.12
N LEU A 257 -4.33 -7.97 -2.42
CA LEU A 257 -4.63 -9.16 -3.21
C LEU A 257 -4.20 -9.01 -4.68
N ALA A 258 -4.49 -7.86 -5.30
CA ALA A 258 -4.16 -7.60 -6.70
C ALA A 258 -2.65 -7.57 -6.94
N TRP A 259 -1.88 -6.95 -6.03
CA TRP A 259 -0.44 -6.86 -6.18
C TRP A 259 0.29 -8.13 -5.72
N LEU A 260 -0.29 -8.90 -4.78
CA LEU A 260 0.15 -10.25 -4.53
C LEU A 260 -0.01 -11.11 -5.79
N ALA A 261 -1.18 -11.05 -6.46
CA ALA A 261 -1.40 -11.75 -7.71
C ALA A 261 -0.43 -11.32 -8.82
N PHE A 262 -0.07 -10.03 -8.90
CA PHE A 262 0.99 -9.54 -9.79
C PHE A 262 2.33 -10.20 -9.48
N GLY A 263 2.75 -10.22 -8.21
CA GLY A 263 4.01 -10.83 -7.81
C GLY A 263 4.05 -12.33 -8.10
N VAL A 264 2.98 -13.07 -7.76
CA VAL A 264 2.86 -14.50 -8.08
C VAL A 264 2.86 -14.74 -9.59
N GLY A 265 2.20 -13.87 -10.36
CA GLY A 265 2.22 -13.90 -11.82
C GLY A 265 3.61 -13.72 -12.43
N LEU A 266 4.50 -12.99 -11.75
CA LEU A 266 5.92 -12.91 -12.12
C LEU A 266 6.73 -14.15 -11.72
N GLY A 267 6.16 -15.08 -10.93
CA GLY A 267 6.83 -16.24 -10.35
C GLY A 267 7.47 -15.99 -8.98
N ALA A 268 7.19 -14.82 -8.36
CA ALA A 268 7.65 -14.56 -7.00
C ALA A 268 6.92 -15.47 -6.00
N GLN A 269 7.56 -15.74 -4.87
CA GLN A 269 7.04 -16.62 -3.82
C GLN A 269 6.77 -15.83 -2.55
N TRP A 270 5.76 -16.27 -1.80
CA TRP A 270 5.47 -15.81 -0.44
C TRP A 270 5.51 -16.99 0.51
N HIS A 271 6.07 -16.77 1.67
CA HIS A 271 5.92 -17.68 2.78
C HIS A 271 4.78 -17.22 3.66
N GLY A 272 3.88 -18.12 3.99
CA GLY A 272 2.73 -17.83 4.82
C GLY A 272 2.40 -18.96 5.77
N ARG A 273 1.67 -18.62 6.83
CA ARG A 273 1.09 -19.57 7.77
C ARG A 273 -0.27 -19.04 8.20
N LEU A 274 -1.25 -19.90 8.29
CA LEU A 274 -2.54 -19.63 8.90
C LEU A 274 -2.82 -20.74 9.88
N SER A 275 -2.77 -20.42 11.17
CA SER A 275 -3.11 -21.34 12.27
C SER A 275 -4.19 -20.73 13.16
N GLY A 276 -4.99 -21.55 13.79
CA GLY A 276 -6.09 -21.12 14.67
C GLY A 276 -7.28 -20.51 13.93
N ALA A 277 -8.24 -20.00 14.69
CA ALA A 277 -9.50 -19.42 14.20
C ALA A 277 -9.43 -17.88 14.26
N LEU A 278 -8.72 -17.26 13.33
CA LEU A 278 -8.57 -15.79 13.30
C LEU A 278 -9.82 -15.05 12.79
N GLY A 279 -10.83 -15.76 12.26
CA GLY A 279 -12.04 -15.10 11.72
C GLY A 279 -11.83 -14.14 10.56
N LEU A 280 -10.60 -14.09 10.00
CA LEU A 280 -10.27 -13.19 8.92
C LEU A 280 -10.86 -13.65 7.59
N PRO A 281 -11.44 -12.76 6.79
CA PRO A 281 -12.01 -13.08 5.47
C PRO A 281 -10.89 -13.27 4.43
N VAL A 282 -10.17 -14.39 4.51
CA VAL A 282 -9.15 -14.77 3.53
C VAL A 282 -9.81 -15.48 2.34
N PRO A 283 -9.49 -15.14 1.07
CA PRO A 283 -9.98 -15.85 -0.10
C PRO A 283 -9.70 -17.36 -0.02
N ARG A 284 -10.68 -18.21 -0.37
CA ARG A 284 -10.59 -19.66 -0.23
C ARG A 284 -9.30 -20.28 -0.77
N PRO A 285 -8.84 -20.00 -2.02
CA PRO A 285 -7.61 -20.61 -2.55
C PRO A 285 -6.39 -20.26 -1.72
N LEU A 286 -6.32 -19.04 -1.21
CA LEU A 286 -5.21 -18.59 -0.38
C LEU A 286 -5.29 -19.21 1.03
N ALA A 287 -6.48 -19.31 1.61
CA ALA A 287 -6.69 -19.93 2.92
C ALA A 287 -6.34 -21.42 2.92
N GLU A 288 -6.67 -22.14 1.84
CA GLU A 288 -6.35 -23.55 1.68
C GLU A 288 -4.84 -23.79 1.59
N VAL A 289 -4.14 -22.98 0.81
CA VAL A 289 -2.66 -23.06 0.73
C VAL A 289 -2.01 -22.69 2.07
N LEU A 290 -2.53 -21.69 2.79
CA LEU A 290 -1.94 -21.24 4.06
C LEU A 290 -2.19 -22.20 5.25
N ARG A 291 -3.23 -23.03 5.18
CA ARG A 291 -3.54 -24.09 6.19
C ARG A 291 -2.75 -25.37 5.90
N ALA A 292 -1.43 -25.25 5.83
CA ALA A 292 -0.60 -26.43 5.68
C ALA A 292 -0.74 -27.39 6.89
N PRO A 293 -0.72 -28.72 6.68
CA PRO A 293 -0.67 -29.68 7.76
C PRO A 293 0.54 -29.43 8.67
N ASP A 294 0.43 -29.70 9.96
CA ASP A 294 1.52 -29.65 10.94
C ASP A 294 2.08 -28.26 11.28
N GLY A 295 1.35 -27.19 11.00
CA GLY A 295 1.79 -25.84 11.36
C GLY A 295 3.09 -25.39 10.65
N GLN A 296 3.49 -26.05 9.58
CA GLN A 296 4.62 -25.67 8.75
C GLN A 296 4.31 -24.40 7.93
N GLN A 297 5.35 -23.70 7.53
CA GLN A 297 5.20 -22.54 6.64
C GLN A 297 4.82 -23.02 5.24
N ALA A 298 3.66 -22.58 4.76
CA ALA A 298 3.25 -22.82 3.38
C ALA A 298 3.97 -21.86 2.44
N THR A 299 4.31 -22.34 1.25
CA THR A 299 4.84 -21.50 0.18
C THR A 299 3.74 -21.20 -0.82
N ILE A 300 3.37 -19.92 -0.93
CA ILE A 300 2.45 -19.45 -1.97
C ILE A 300 3.28 -19.15 -3.20
N SER A 301 3.05 -19.92 -4.24
CA SER A 301 3.66 -19.80 -5.56
C SER A 301 2.62 -19.98 -6.65
N LEU A 302 2.97 -19.71 -7.88
CA LEU A 302 2.07 -19.96 -9.01
C LEU A 302 1.66 -21.44 -9.08
N GLY A 303 2.59 -22.38 -8.84
CA GLY A 303 2.31 -23.81 -8.83
C GLY A 303 1.32 -24.19 -7.72
N THR A 304 1.61 -23.82 -6.47
CA THR A 304 0.74 -24.19 -5.33
C THR A 304 -0.67 -23.59 -5.43
N LEU A 305 -0.82 -22.40 -6.04
CA LEU A 305 -2.14 -21.85 -6.32
C LEU A 305 -2.83 -22.57 -7.49
N ALA A 306 -2.08 -22.99 -8.50
CA ALA A 306 -2.61 -23.71 -9.64
C ALA A 306 -3.05 -25.14 -9.30
N ASP A 307 -2.44 -25.75 -8.30
CA ASP A 307 -2.87 -27.06 -7.76
C ASP A 307 -4.26 -26.97 -7.11
N GLN A 308 -4.62 -25.81 -6.54
CA GLN A 308 -5.95 -25.55 -5.97
C GLN A 308 -6.96 -25.06 -7.03
N ASP A 309 -6.53 -24.17 -7.93
CA ASP A 309 -7.34 -23.67 -9.04
C ASP A 309 -6.45 -23.47 -10.27
N ALA A 310 -6.63 -24.33 -11.28
CA ALA A 310 -5.90 -24.30 -12.55
C ALA A 310 -5.97 -22.93 -13.26
N ARG A 311 -7.01 -22.11 -12.96
CA ARG A 311 -7.13 -20.74 -13.48
C ARG A 311 -5.99 -19.83 -13.03
N SER A 312 -5.30 -20.16 -11.95
CA SER A 312 -4.16 -19.37 -11.44
C SER A 312 -3.02 -19.28 -12.47
N TRP A 313 -2.90 -20.23 -13.41
CA TRP A 313 -1.94 -20.16 -14.51
C TRP A 313 -2.12 -18.92 -15.40
N TRP A 314 -3.31 -18.32 -15.47
CA TRP A 314 -3.53 -17.12 -16.24
C TRP A 314 -2.83 -15.87 -15.65
N LEU A 315 -2.37 -15.91 -14.41
CA LEU A 315 -1.59 -14.84 -13.81
C LEU A 315 -0.26 -14.61 -14.52
N LEU A 316 0.39 -15.67 -15.01
CA LEU A 316 1.67 -15.56 -15.72
C LEU A 316 1.53 -14.80 -17.06
N PRO A 317 0.68 -15.23 -18.02
CA PRO A 317 0.52 -14.49 -19.28
C PRO A 317 -0.03 -13.09 -19.06
N LEU A 318 -0.90 -12.87 -18.07
CA LEU A 318 -1.39 -11.54 -17.71
C LEU A 318 -0.24 -10.62 -17.28
N ALA A 319 0.63 -11.08 -16.38
CA ALA A 319 1.80 -10.33 -15.92
C ALA A 319 2.75 -10.02 -17.08
N ALA A 320 3.03 -11.03 -17.93
CA ALA A 320 3.90 -10.89 -19.10
C ALA A 320 3.37 -9.85 -20.10
N VAL A 321 2.08 -9.90 -20.43
CA VAL A 321 1.45 -8.97 -21.38
C VAL A 321 1.44 -7.55 -20.83
N LEU A 322 1.04 -7.37 -19.57
CA LEU A 322 0.99 -6.04 -18.95
C LEU A 322 2.39 -5.42 -18.80
N LEU A 323 3.41 -6.21 -18.43
CA LEU A 323 4.78 -5.73 -18.37
C LEU A 323 5.34 -5.39 -19.75
N LEU A 324 5.06 -6.22 -20.76
CA LEU A 324 5.48 -5.92 -22.15
C LEU A 324 4.83 -4.64 -22.66
N ALA A 325 3.53 -4.46 -22.42
CA ALA A 325 2.81 -3.23 -22.76
C ALA A 325 3.41 -2.01 -22.03
N ALA A 326 3.77 -2.18 -20.75
CA ALA A 326 4.43 -1.12 -19.98
C ALA A 326 5.83 -0.80 -20.50
N GLY A 327 6.64 -1.81 -20.85
CA GLY A 327 7.94 -1.64 -21.47
C GLY A 327 7.86 -0.91 -22.80
N PHE A 328 6.89 -1.27 -23.64
CA PHE A 328 6.59 -0.57 -24.89
C PHE A 328 6.18 0.89 -24.64
N LEU A 329 5.24 1.14 -23.73
CA LEU A 329 4.77 2.49 -23.39
C LEU A 329 5.90 3.37 -22.85
N ALA A 330 6.74 2.81 -22.00
CA ALA A 330 7.91 3.50 -21.45
C ALA A 330 8.91 3.87 -22.57
N ALA A 331 9.18 2.93 -23.50
CA ALA A 331 10.06 3.16 -24.65
C ALA A 331 9.47 4.21 -25.62
N TYR A 332 8.18 4.12 -25.91
CA TYR A 332 7.49 5.04 -26.80
C TYR A 332 7.51 6.49 -26.29
N ARG A 333 7.51 6.66 -24.96
CA ARG A 333 7.55 7.97 -24.30
C ARG A 333 8.96 8.46 -24.00
N SER A 334 9.99 7.63 -24.22
CA SER A 334 11.39 7.99 -23.99
C SER A 334 12.00 8.75 -25.17
N PRO A 335 12.93 9.68 -24.93
CA PRO A 335 13.65 10.36 -26.01
C PRO A 335 14.44 9.37 -26.89
N ARG A 336 14.57 9.68 -28.19
CA ARG A 336 15.33 8.84 -29.15
C ARG A 336 16.82 8.69 -28.83
N THR A 337 17.38 9.62 -28.07
CA THR A 337 18.78 9.58 -27.64
C THR A 337 19.12 8.44 -26.69
N VAL A 338 18.11 7.81 -26.08
CA VAL A 338 18.29 6.68 -25.15
C VAL A 338 18.55 5.40 -25.93
N ARG A 339 19.70 4.77 -25.68
CA ARG A 339 20.07 3.48 -26.29
C ARG A 339 19.16 2.36 -25.79
N LEU A 340 18.93 1.32 -26.60
CA LEU A 340 18.06 0.19 -26.26
C LEU A 340 18.42 -0.45 -24.90
N TRP A 341 19.71 -0.73 -24.67
CA TRP A 341 20.16 -1.34 -23.43
C TRP A 341 19.95 -0.44 -22.19
N GLN A 342 20.12 0.89 -22.35
CA GLN A 342 19.86 1.85 -21.25
C GLN A 342 18.39 1.86 -20.88
N HIS A 343 17.50 1.75 -21.87
CA HIS A 343 16.08 1.67 -21.64
C HIS A 343 15.72 0.37 -20.90
N ALA A 344 16.26 -0.77 -21.35
CA ALA A 344 16.05 -2.05 -20.71
C ALA A 344 16.51 -2.06 -19.23
N VAL A 345 17.71 -1.55 -18.95
CA VAL A 345 18.27 -1.46 -17.59
C VAL A 345 17.43 -0.51 -16.71
N ARG A 346 17.02 0.66 -17.21
CA ARG A 346 16.17 1.58 -16.45
C ARG A 346 14.83 0.97 -16.11
N PHE A 347 14.21 0.25 -17.05
CA PHE A 347 12.95 -0.42 -16.83
C PHE A 347 13.09 -1.60 -15.87
N ALA A 348 14.19 -2.35 -15.94
CA ALA A 348 14.54 -3.42 -15.00
C ALA A 348 14.69 -2.89 -13.56
N LEU A 349 15.45 -1.81 -13.37
CA LEU A 349 15.61 -1.18 -12.05
C LEU A 349 14.28 -0.66 -11.50
N ALA A 350 13.47 -0.02 -12.34
CA ALA A 350 12.15 0.46 -11.94
C ALA A 350 11.22 -0.69 -11.55
N SER A 351 11.24 -1.82 -12.29
CA SER A 351 10.47 -3.03 -11.96
C SER A 351 10.92 -3.65 -10.66
N ALA A 352 12.24 -3.75 -10.42
CA ALA A 352 12.81 -4.25 -9.18
C ALA A 352 12.37 -3.40 -7.97
N VAL A 353 12.47 -2.08 -8.08
CA VAL A 353 12.02 -1.15 -7.02
C VAL A 353 10.51 -1.25 -6.79
N THR A 354 9.72 -1.37 -7.86
CA THR A 354 8.26 -1.52 -7.73
C THR A 354 7.89 -2.80 -6.98
N VAL A 355 8.48 -3.95 -7.34
CA VAL A 355 8.22 -5.23 -6.66
C VAL A 355 8.76 -5.21 -5.23
N LEU A 356 9.90 -4.57 -4.98
CA LEU A 356 10.41 -4.38 -3.62
C LEU A 356 9.41 -3.60 -2.75
N LEU A 357 8.91 -2.46 -3.23
CA LEU A 357 7.94 -1.65 -2.49
C LEU A 357 6.62 -2.39 -2.28
N VAL A 358 6.09 -3.02 -3.33
CA VAL A 358 4.90 -3.86 -3.24
C VAL A 358 5.10 -4.97 -2.22
N GLY A 359 6.21 -5.71 -2.29
CA GLY A 359 6.51 -6.78 -1.36
C GLY A 359 6.66 -6.30 0.09
N LEU A 360 7.26 -5.13 0.31
CA LEU A 360 7.37 -4.57 1.65
C LEU A 360 6.01 -4.17 2.24
N TRP A 361 5.11 -3.66 1.40
CA TRP A 361 3.80 -3.17 1.85
C TRP A 361 2.71 -4.25 1.92
N THR A 362 2.86 -5.34 1.16
CA THR A 362 1.92 -6.49 1.23
C THR A 362 2.27 -7.49 2.34
N ARG A 363 3.21 -7.18 3.22
CA ARG A 363 3.48 -8.00 4.41
C ARG A 363 2.30 -7.91 5.35
N ALA A 364 1.91 -9.06 5.88
CA ALA A 364 0.88 -9.14 6.91
C ALA A 364 1.34 -10.11 7.99
N ASP A 365 1.37 -9.63 9.21
CA ASP A 365 1.62 -10.44 10.39
C ASP A 365 0.49 -10.14 11.39
N ALA A 366 -0.20 -11.17 11.83
CA ALA A 366 -1.18 -11.10 12.89
C ALA A 366 -1.04 -12.36 13.77
N ASP A 367 -0.92 -12.16 15.04
CA ASP A 367 -0.80 -13.22 16.03
C ASP A 367 -1.69 -12.94 17.23
N TYR A 368 -2.19 -13.97 17.85
CA TYR A 368 -2.85 -13.90 19.14
C TYR A 368 -2.45 -15.10 19.99
N GLY A 369 -2.31 -14.88 21.27
CA GLY A 369 -2.05 -15.90 22.27
C GLY A 369 -2.94 -15.72 23.50
N LEU A 370 -3.50 -16.81 24.00
CA LEU A 370 -4.21 -16.85 25.26
C LEU A 370 -3.30 -17.52 26.29
N SER A 371 -3.08 -16.88 27.42
CA SER A 371 -2.41 -17.46 28.56
C SER A 371 -3.36 -17.54 29.77
N VAL A 372 -3.32 -18.66 30.48
CA VAL A 372 -4.08 -18.87 31.73
C VAL A 372 -3.06 -19.14 32.83
N LEU A 373 -3.15 -18.39 33.93
CA LEU A 373 -2.21 -18.46 35.05
C LEU A 373 -0.75 -18.27 34.63
N GLY A 374 -0.49 -17.43 33.62
CA GLY A 374 0.86 -17.17 33.10
C GLY A 374 1.45 -18.28 32.22
N VAL A 375 0.67 -19.30 31.88
CA VAL A 375 1.08 -20.39 30.99
C VAL A 375 0.25 -20.34 29.71
N GLY A 376 0.93 -20.30 28.54
CA GLY A 376 0.26 -20.26 27.24
C GLY A 376 -0.66 -21.46 27.00
N VAL A 377 -1.89 -21.18 26.64
CA VAL A 377 -2.87 -22.23 26.28
C VAL A 377 -2.57 -22.61 24.82
N GLY A 378 -2.05 -23.80 24.60
CA GLY A 378 -1.74 -24.31 23.26
C GLY A 378 -0.27 -24.63 22.98
N GLN A 379 0.64 -24.28 23.90
CA GLN A 379 2.03 -24.75 23.87
C GLN A 379 2.28 -25.70 25.05
N GLY A 380 2.08 -27.00 24.84
CA GLY A 380 2.44 -28.12 25.70
C GLY A 380 2.48 -27.88 27.21
N GLY A 381 1.57 -28.36 27.95
CA GLY A 381 1.55 -28.32 29.41
C GLY A 381 0.13 -28.20 29.98
N LEU A 382 -0.45 -27.01 30.05
CA LEU A 382 -1.82 -26.83 30.57
C LEU A 382 -2.89 -27.30 29.60
N GLY A 383 -2.69 -27.09 28.28
CA GLY A 383 -3.63 -27.59 27.26
C GLY A 383 -3.73 -29.11 27.25
N ASP A 384 -2.59 -29.78 27.39
CA ASP A 384 -2.50 -31.24 27.46
C ASP A 384 -3.04 -31.77 28.80
N LEU A 385 -2.80 -31.06 29.91
CA LEU A 385 -3.39 -31.39 31.22
C LEU A 385 -4.91 -31.23 31.24
N ILE A 386 -5.43 -30.13 30.70
CA ILE A 386 -6.87 -29.90 30.59
C ILE A 386 -7.51 -30.92 29.64
N GLY A 387 -6.84 -31.22 28.50
CA GLY A 387 -7.29 -32.26 27.58
C GLY A 387 -7.29 -33.66 28.18
N SER A 388 -6.30 -34.00 29.00
CA SER A 388 -6.23 -35.29 29.69
C SER A 388 -7.27 -35.39 30.80
N LEU A 389 -7.59 -34.32 31.51
CA LEU A 389 -8.63 -34.25 32.55
C LEU A 389 -10.05 -34.28 31.96
N LEU A 390 -10.26 -33.79 30.75
CA LEU A 390 -11.58 -33.74 30.09
C LEU A 390 -11.80 -34.92 29.10
N GLY A 391 -10.99 -35.97 29.17
CA GLY A 391 -11.24 -37.21 28.42
C GLY A 391 -10.71 -37.19 26.97
N GLY A 392 -9.63 -36.44 26.70
CA GLY A 392 -8.92 -36.51 25.43
C GLY A 392 -9.40 -35.55 24.33
N ALA A 393 -10.52 -34.88 24.51
CA ALA A 393 -10.94 -33.76 23.69
C ALA A 393 -10.45 -32.46 24.34
N ASN A 394 -9.51 -31.75 23.70
CA ASN A 394 -9.09 -30.46 24.18
C ASN A 394 -9.97 -29.36 23.51
N PRO A 395 -11.10 -28.94 24.16
CA PRO A 395 -12.02 -27.96 23.57
C PRO A 395 -11.35 -26.58 23.40
N LEU A 396 -10.21 -26.37 24.03
CA LEU A 396 -9.44 -25.10 23.98
C LEU A 396 -8.26 -25.15 23.00
N ALA A 397 -7.95 -26.32 22.43
CA ALA A 397 -6.80 -26.49 21.53
C ALA A 397 -6.83 -25.60 20.28
N GLY A 398 -8.03 -25.20 19.84
CA GLY A 398 -8.21 -24.28 18.72
C GLY A 398 -8.35 -22.80 19.11
N LEU A 399 -8.49 -22.52 20.43
CA LEU A 399 -8.71 -21.16 20.94
C LEU A 399 -7.45 -20.54 21.56
N GLY A 400 -6.42 -21.36 21.84
CA GLY A 400 -5.28 -20.94 22.65
C GLY A 400 -4.28 -20.02 21.93
N SER A 401 -4.12 -20.16 20.64
CA SER A 401 -3.26 -19.27 19.86
C SER A 401 -3.58 -19.40 18.37
N GLY A 402 -3.36 -18.32 17.63
CA GLY A 402 -3.47 -18.31 16.19
C GLY A 402 -2.48 -17.33 15.59
N SER A 403 -2.04 -17.63 14.40
CA SER A 403 -1.14 -16.72 13.66
C SER A 403 -1.50 -16.70 12.18
N LEU A 404 -1.46 -15.51 11.62
CA LEU A 404 -1.43 -15.28 10.18
C LEU A 404 -0.12 -14.58 9.87
N THR A 405 0.72 -15.20 9.09
CA THR A 405 1.92 -14.55 8.56
C THR A 405 1.90 -14.64 7.04
N LEU A 406 2.26 -13.55 6.39
CA LEU A 406 2.40 -13.48 4.94
C LEU A 406 3.61 -12.61 4.61
N ARG A 407 4.68 -13.22 4.15
CA ARG A 407 5.95 -12.53 3.88
C ARG A 407 6.48 -12.88 2.50
N PRO A 408 6.74 -11.87 1.63
CA PRO A 408 7.36 -12.12 0.32
C PRO A 408 8.81 -12.55 0.47
N VAL A 409 9.24 -13.44 -0.41
CA VAL A 409 10.63 -13.87 -0.52
C VAL A 409 11.38 -12.84 -1.39
N LEU A 410 11.75 -11.70 -0.81
CA LEU A 410 12.28 -10.55 -1.54
C LEU A 410 13.59 -10.84 -2.29
N TRP A 411 14.46 -11.71 -1.76
CA TRP A 411 15.73 -12.03 -2.37
C TRP A 411 15.60 -12.79 -3.71
N THR A 412 14.44 -13.43 -3.97
CA THR A 412 14.08 -14.03 -5.27
C THR A 412 13.18 -13.13 -6.09
N ALA A 413 12.19 -12.47 -5.45
CA ALA A 413 11.20 -11.65 -6.11
C ALA A 413 11.82 -10.43 -6.82
N VAL A 414 12.79 -9.76 -6.17
CA VAL A 414 13.41 -8.54 -6.71
C VAL A 414 14.29 -8.82 -7.94
N PRO A 415 15.22 -9.80 -7.93
CA PRO A 415 15.97 -10.18 -9.13
C PRO A 415 15.08 -10.69 -10.27
N LEU A 416 14.04 -11.43 -9.94
CA LEU A 416 13.08 -11.95 -10.93
C LEU A 416 12.33 -10.80 -11.61
N ALA A 417 11.87 -9.82 -10.84
CA ALA A 417 11.24 -8.60 -11.38
C ALA A 417 12.21 -7.78 -12.23
N ALA A 418 13.50 -7.72 -11.86
CA ALA A 418 14.54 -7.10 -12.69
C ALA A 418 14.70 -7.85 -14.02
N GLY A 419 14.73 -9.18 -14.01
CA GLY A 419 14.80 -10.02 -15.21
C GLY A 419 13.62 -9.80 -16.16
N TRP A 420 12.39 -9.87 -15.63
CA TRP A 420 11.17 -9.55 -16.37
C TRP A 420 11.17 -8.14 -16.92
N GLY A 421 11.60 -7.17 -16.09
CA GLY A 421 11.72 -5.78 -16.50
C GLY A 421 12.76 -5.57 -17.61
N LEU A 422 13.87 -6.29 -17.57
CA LEU A 422 14.90 -6.25 -18.61
C LEU A 422 14.36 -6.80 -19.94
N LEU A 423 13.68 -7.95 -19.91
CA LEU A 423 13.05 -8.55 -21.09
C LEU A 423 11.95 -7.63 -21.66
N ALA A 424 11.03 -7.18 -20.82
CA ALA A 424 9.93 -6.31 -21.26
C ALA A 424 10.43 -4.95 -21.76
N GLY A 425 11.47 -4.38 -21.13
CA GLY A 425 12.11 -3.15 -21.55
C GLY A 425 12.83 -3.30 -22.89
N ALA A 426 13.57 -4.40 -23.11
CA ALA A 426 14.25 -4.67 -24.36
C ALA A 426 13.25 -4.91 -25.51
N LEU A 427 12.29 -5.81 -25.32
CA LEU A 427 11.28 -6.11 -26.34
C LEU A 427 10.39 -4.89 -26.61
N GLY A 428 9.98 -4.16 -25.57
CA GLY A 428 9.22 -2.93 -25.71
C GLY A 428 9.96 -1.85 -26.50
N ALA A 429 11.27 -1.70 -26.27
CA ALA A 429 12.10 -0.77 -27.03
C ALA A 429 12.27 -1.18 -28.50
N LEU A 430 12.39 -2.49 -28.79
CA LEU A 430 12.43 -3.01 -30.15
C LEU A 430 11.11 -2.76 -30.89
N LEU A 431 9.97 -3.02 -30.23
CA LEU A 431 8.64 -2.75 -30.80
C LEU A 431 8.44 -1.25 -31.05
N ALA A 432 8.83 -0.38 -30.11
CA ALA A 432 8.73 1.06 -30.26
C ALA A 432 9.63 1.61 -31.37
N ALA A 433 10.76 0.96 -31.66
CA ALA A 433 11.61 1.33 -32.80
C ALA A 433 10.95 1.07 -34.15
N ARG A 434 10.08 0.05 -34.24
CA ARG A 434 9.35 -0.30 -35.47
C ARG A 434 8.12 0.58 -35.71
N THR A 435 7.48 1.10 -34.67
CA THR A 435 6.22 1.86 -34.76
C THR A 435 6.39 3.37 -34.88
N GLY A 436 7.64 3.88 -34.92
CA GLY A 436 7.94 5.31 -34.94
C GLY A 436 7.73 5.97 -33.57
N ARG A 437 8.82 6.41 -32.93
CA ARG A 437 8.76 7.11 -31.64
C ARG A 437 8.17 8.51 -31.80
N ARG A 438 7.26 8.93 -30.92
CA ARG A 438 6.79 10.33 -30.86
C ARG A 438 7.98 11.26 -30.58
N GLY A 439 8.29 12.16 -31.52
CA GLY A 439 9.38 13.14 -31.42
C GLY A 439 10.11 13.38 -32.73
N GLU A 440 9.64 12.79 -33.83
CA GLU A 440 10.05 13.13 -35.16
C GLU A 440 9.31 14.40 -35.60
N VAL A 441 9.93 15.55 -35.38
CA VAL A 441 9.73 16.63 -36.31
C VAL A 441 10.44 16.16 -37.58
N THR A 442 9.67 15.66 -38.54
CA THR A 442 10.18 15.35 -39.85
C THR A 442 10.79 16.64 -40.39
N SER A 443 12.07 16.61 -40.75
CA SER A 443 12.80 17.76 -41.32
C SER A 443 12.20 18.24 -42.66
N GLY A 444 11.01 17.79 -43.00
CA GLY A 444 10.25 18.18 -44.17
C GLY A 444 9.17 19.23 -43.94
N ASP A 445 8.85 19.58 -42.67
CA ASP A 445 7.81 20.57 -42.35
C ASP A 445 8.40 21.95 -41.95
N VAL A 446 9.58 22.30 -42.45
CA VAL A 446 9.96 23.70 -42.50
C VAL A 446 9.30 24.26 -43.77
N PRO A 447 8.22 25.05 -43.67
CA PRO A 447 7.71 25.74 -44.83
C PRO A 447 8.85 26.58 -45.37
N GLY A 448 9.28 26.32 -46.62
CA GLY A 448 10.31 27.06 -47.30
C GLY A 448 9.99 28.55 -47.24
N GLY A 449 10.61 29.25 -46.29
CA GLY A 449 10.70 30.69 -46.32
C GLY A 449 11.62 31.03 -47.49
N GLU A 450 11.03 31.31 -48.64
CA GLU A 450 11.72 32.02 -49.72
C GLU A 450 12.37 33.28 -49.15
N VAL A 451 13.68 33.22 -48.95
CA VAL A 451 14.48 34.43 -48.74
C VAL A 451 14.49 35.14 -50.08
N SER A 452 13.46 35.96 -50.29
CA SER A 452 13.45 36.97 -51.34
C SER A 452 14.68 37.86 -51.18
N GLY A 453 15.65 37.69 -52.11
CA GLY A 453 16.83 38.51 -52.21
C GLY A 453 16.47 39.97 -52.48
N GLY A 454 16.40 40.78 -51.41
CA GLY A 454 16.32 42.23 -51.49
C GLY A 454 17.60 42.80 -52.02
N LYS A 455 17.59 43.19 -53.29
CA LYS A 455 18.63 43.98 -53.97
C LYS A 455 18.74 45.34 -53.28
N VAL A 456 19.87 45.63 -52.66
CA VAL A 456 20.21 46.97 -52.14
C VAL A 456 20.46 47.89 -53.32
N PRO A 457 19.76 49.06 -53.49
CA PRO A 457 20.10 50.06 -54.43
C PRO A 457 21.32 50.85 -53.90
N GLY A 458 22.39 50.93 -54.75
CA GLY A 458 23.56 51.72 -54.49
C GLY A 458 23.24 53.20 -54.45
N ALA A 459 23.88 53.88 -53.49
CA ALA A 459 23.98 55.35 -53.43
C ALA A 459 24.91 55.86 -54.50
N GLY A 460 24.44 56.81 -55.32
CA GLY A 460 25.20 57.77 -56.04
C GLY A 460 25.16 59.11 -55.32
#